data_f5d5d4025beb60c59a1d92f9239c6066
#
_entry.id   f5d5d4025beb60c59a1d92f9239c6066
#
_cell.length_a   1.000
_cell.length_b   1.000
_cell.length_c   1.000
_cell.angle_alpha   90.00
_cell.angle_beta   90.00
_cell.angle_gamma   90.00
#
_symmetry.space_group_name_H-M   'P 1'
#
loop_
_entity.id
_entity.type
_entity.pdbx_description
1 polymer ?
#
loop_
_entity_poly.entity_id
_entity_poly.type
_entity_poly.pdbx_seq_one_letter_code
_entity_poly.pdbx_strand_id
1 'polypeptide(L)'
;MKIDKFYKETIVLSISNITMGLFRFVFSIILSKKLGSEGLGLYSIILPIYDLLCCLSCGGLVSAISSKGAEFVTRGNNHNLIKTVRVAAIFDFIWSLIIALLMFFNSSAISIYILKDLRSIASLRMISIAIIFISLSNVLKGYFLSLSKASIPAFIDIFEKVVRISMVLLTFNIIKVVDIPTAVTLVFFALCIGEGFSLLMLFVFYKITRKKVIIDYSLPTESMPQLLMQVLIIAVPLALNG
;
A
#
# COMPACT_ATOMS: atom_id res chain seq x y z
N MET A 1 7.23 25.64 -18.92
CA MET A 1 6.22 24.57 -19.03
C MET A 1 6.55 23.29 -18.22
N LYS A 2 7.78 22.72 -18.21
CA LYS A 2 8.12 21.55 -17.35
C LYS A 2 8.27 21.94 -15.87
N ILE A 3 8.80 23.09 -15.57
CA ILE A 3 9.00 23.61 -14.21
C ILE A 3 7.67 23.82 -13.49
N ASP A 4 6.68 24.43 -14.16
CA ASP A 4 5.34 24.66 -13.58
C ASP A 4 4.63 23.36 -13.21
N LYS A 5 4.77 22.30 -14.04
CA LYS A 5 4.18 21.00 -13.74
C LYS A 5 4.83 20.35 -12.51
N PHE A 6 6.15 20.42 -12.37
CA PHE A 6 6.87 19.89 -11.22
C PHE A 6 6.44 20.59 -9.92
N TYR A 7 6.39 21.92 -9.90
CA TYR A 7 5.92 22.67 -8.74
C TYR A 7 4.48 22.32 -8.37
N LYS A 8 3.59 22.19 -9.36
CA LYS A 8 2.20 21.81 -9.14
C LYS A 8 2.09 20.43 -8.48
N GLU A 9 2.79 19.42 -8.97
CA GLU A 9 2.78 18.07 -8.38
C GLU A 9 3.38 18.07 -6.98
N THR A 10 4.43 18.86 -6.73
CA THR A 10 5.05 19.00 -5.39
C THR A 10 4.06 19.64 -4.40
N ILE A 11 3.35 20.68 -4.79
CA ILE A 11 2.34 21.34 -3.95
C ILE A 11 1.21 20.35 -3.64
N VAL A 12 0.73 19.62 -4.65
CA VAL A 12 -0.32 18.59 -4.45
C VAL A 12 0.12 17.52 -3.46
N LEU A 13 1.37 17.02 -3.58
CA LEU A 13 1.92 16.06 -2.62
C LEU A 13 2.01 16.63 -1.20
N SER A 14 2.46 17.89 -1.06
CA SER A 14 2.56 18.53 0.26
C SER A 14 1.19 18.71 0.91
N ILE A 15 0.19 19.18 0.16
CA ILE A 15 -1.18 19.30 0.64
C ILE A 15 -1.75 17.93 1.00
N SER A 16 -1.51 16.93 0.16
CA SER A 16 -1.94 15.55 0.42
C SER A 16 -1.35 15.01 1.73
N ASN A 17 -0.05 15.21 1.97
CA ASN A 17 0.60 14.75 3.20
C ASN A 17 0.02 15.42 4.45
N ILE A 18 -0.27 16.72 4.41
CA ILE A 18 -0.94 17.43 5.51
C ILE A 18 -2.34 16.86 5.73
N THR A 19 -3.11 16.68 4.66
CA THR A 19 -4.46 16.09 4.71
C THR A 19 -4.42 14.69 5.29
N MET A 20 -3.45 13.85 4.90
CA MET A 20 -3.25 12.52 5.46
C MET A 20 -2.92 12.55 6.97
N GLY A 21 -2.14 13.54 7.41
CA GLY A 21 -1.87 13.77 8.84
C GLY A 21 -3.17 14.07 9.61
N LEU A 22 -4.02 14.93 9.07
CA LEU A 22 -5.33 15.24 9.66
C LEU A 22 -6.24 14.00 9.72
N PHE A 23 -6.30 13.20 8.66
CA PHE A 23 -7.08 11.96 8.68
C PHE A 23 -6.56 10.96 9.72
N ARG A 24 -5.23 10.81 9.88
CA ARG A 24 -4.65 9.98 10.94
C ARG A 24 -5.07 10.46 12.33
N PHE A 25 -5.06 11.78 12.56
CA PHE A 25 -5.48 12.36 13.82
C PHE A 25 -6.97 12.12 14.11
N VAL A 26 -7.85 12.40 13.13
CA VAL A 26 -9.30 12.13 13.23
C VAL A 26 -9.55 10.64 13.48
N PHE A 27 -8.87 9.77 12.76
CA PHE A 27 -8.98 8.32 12.93
C PHE A 27 -8.57 7.87 14.31
N SER A 28 -7.49 8.42 14.87
CA SER A 28 -7.04 8.13 16.23
C SER A 28 -8.08 8.53 17.29
N ILE A 29 -8.74 9.69 17.12
CA ILE A 29 -9.84 10.12 18.01
C ILE A 29 -11.03 9.14 17.92
N ILE A 30 -11.40 8.73 16.72
CA ILE A 30 -12.50 7.76 16.50
C ILE A 30 -12.18 6.44 17.17
N LEU A 31 -10.96 5.91 16.98
CA LEU A 31 -10.52 4.67 17.59
C LEU A 31 -10.53 4.77 19.12
N SER A 32 -10.00 5.86 19.68
CA SER A 32 -10.01 6.08 21.13
C SER A 32 -11.41 6.03 21.73
N LYS A 33 -12.37 6.66 21.05
CA LYS A 33 -13.78 6.67 21.50
C LYS A 33 -14.49 5.33 21.33
N LYS A 34 -14.15 4.56 20.29
CA LYS A 34 -14.86 3.30 19.96
C LYS A 34 -14.24 2.08 20.63
N LEU A 35 -12.92 2.03 20.78
CA LEU A 35 -12.20 0.89 21.35
C LEU A 35 -11.95 1.01 22.85
N GLY A 36 -11.97 2.23 23.39
CA GLY A 36 -11.53 2.49 24.77
C GLY A 36 -10.02 2.26 24.96
N SER A 37 -9.55 2.35 26.20
CA SER A 37 -8.11 2.22 26.50
C SER A 37 -7.56 0.83 26.24
N GLU A 38 -8.31 -0.22 26.58
CA GLU A 38 -7.89 -1.61 26.42
C GLU A 38 -7.84 -2.03 24.95
N GLY A 39 -8.85 -1.68 24.15
CA GLY A 39 -8.87 -1.97 22.72
C GLY A 39 -7.81 -1.17 21.95
N LEU A 40 -7.52 0.07 22.36
CA LEU A 40 -6.42 0.85 21.83
C LEU A 40 -5.06 0.21 22.15
N GLY A 41 -4.90 -0.33 23.35
CA GLY A 41 -3.73 -1.11 23.75
C GLY A 41 -3.51 -2.31 22.81
N LEU A 42 -4.56 -3.11 22.60
CA LEU A 42 -4.50 -4.27 21.69
C LEU A 42 -4.20 -3.84 20.25
N TYR A 43 -4.82 -2.77 19.74
CA TYR A 43 -4.55 -2.21 18.42
C TYR A 43 -3.09 -1.78 18.28
N SER A 44 -2.53 -1.11 19.27
CA SER A 44 -1.19 -0.53 19.25
C SER A 44 -0.07 -1.59 19.26
N ILE A 45 -0.29 -2.78 19.85
CA ILE A 45 0.69 -3.87 19.79
C ILE A 45 0.66 -4.63 18.47
N ILE A 46 -0.47 -4.60 17.75
CA ILE A 46 -0.63 -5.25 16.44
C ILE A 46 -0.07 -4.38 15.31
N LEU A 47 -0.21 -3.06 15.40
CA LEU A 47 0.16 -2.12 14.35
C LEU A 47 1.63 -2.22 13.90
N PRO A 48 2.64 -2.35 14.80
CA PRO A 48 4.03 -2.53 14.40
C PRO A 48 4.29 -3.79 13.57
N ILE A 49 3.50 -4.86 13.80
CA ILE A 49 3.60 -6.08 12.97
C ILE A 49 3.11 -5.80 11.56
N TYR A 50 2.00 -5.06 11.43
CA TYR A 50 1.51 -4.62 10.12
C TYR A 50 2.57 -3.78 9.39
N ASP A 51 3.18 -2.80 10.05
CA ASP A 51 4.20 -1.93 9.46
C ASP A 51 5.44 -2.74 9.04
N LEU A 52 5.90 -3.68 9.87
CA LEU A 52 6.99 -4.58 9.55
C LEU A 52 6.69 -5.42 8.29
N LEU A 53 5.49 -6.01 8.22
CA LEU A 53 5.09 -6.82 7.09
C LEU A 53 4.93 -6.00 5.80
N CYS A 54 4.45 -4.75 5.91
CA CYS A 54 4.44 -3.81 4.79
C CYS A 54 5.86 -3.50 4.30
N CYS A 55 6.79 -3.26 5.23
CA CYS A 55 8.20 -3.03 4.88
C CYS A 55 8.82 -4.24 4.18
N LEU A 56 8.60 -5.44 4.70
CA LEU A 56 9.11 -6.69 4.11
C LEU A 56 8.49 -7.01 2.74
N SER A 57 7.23 -6.65 2.55
CA SER A 57 6.48 -6.96 1.33
C SER A 57 6.82 -6.00 0.20
N CYS A 58 6.76 -4.71 0.44
CA CYS A 58 6.84 -3.69 -0.60
C CYS A 58 7.87 -2.58 -0.32
N GLY A 59 8.73 -2.76 0.69
CA GLY A 59 9.75 -1.78 1.03
C GLY A 59 10.64 -1.43 -0.17
N GLY A 60 10.78 -0.13 -0.46
CA GLY A 60 11.60 0.36 -1.56
C GLY A 60 11.05 0.17 -2.97
N LEU A 61 10.02 -0.68 -3.21
CA LEU A 61 9.50 -0.96 -4.55
C LEU A 61 8.91 0.28 -5.24
N VAL A 62 8.18 1.10 -4.50
CA VAL A 62 7.63 2.36 -5.04
C VAL A 62 8.73 3.23 -5.61
N SER A 63 9.79 3.45 -4.84
CA SER A 63 10.94 4.28 -5.23
C SER A 63 11.74 3.65 -6.38
N ALA A 64 11.95 2.33 -6.35
CA ALA A 64 12.66 1.61 -7.39
C ALA A 64 11.93 1.67 -8.73
N ILE A 65 10.62 1.38 -8.76
CA ILE A 65 9.79 1.46 -9.96
C ILE A 65 9.68 2.90 -10.45
N SER A 66 9.53 3.86 -9.53
CA SER A 66 9.46 5.28 -9.88
C SER A 66 10.74 5.77 -10.54
N SER A 67 11.90 5.48 -9.94
CA SER A 67 13.21 5.88 -10.46
C SER A 67 13.51 5.23 -11.81
N LYS A 68 13.42 3.90 -11.88
CA LYS A 68 13.72 3.16 -13.12
C LYS A 68 12.70 3.46 -14.22
N GLY A 69 11.44 3.58 -13.85
CA GLY A 69 10.37 3.95 -14.77
C GLY A 69 10.55 5.36 -15.34
N ALA A 70 10.98 6.34 -14.54
CA ALA A 70 11.27 7.68 -15.01
C ALA A 70 12.43 7.72 -16.01
N GLU A 71 13.46 6.87 -15.81
CA GLU A 71 14.55 6.69 -16.77
C GLU A 71 14.02 6.19 -18.13
N PHE A 72 13.14 5.19 -18.14
CA PHE A 72 12.54 4.69 -19.37
C PHE A 72 11.65 5.74 -20.05
N VAL A 73 10.89 6.52 -19.28
CA VAL A 73 10.05 7.61 -19.80
C VAL A 73 10.91 8.69 -20.46
N THR A 74 12.03 9.08 -19.85
CA THR A 74 12.93 10.11 -20.41
C THR A 74 13.62 9.63 -21.70
N ARG A 75 13.87 8.33 -21.81
CA ARG A 75 14.41 7.70 -23.03
C ARG A 75 13.34 7.41 -24.11
N GLY A 76 12.07 7.72 -23.84
CA GLY A 76 10.95 7.40 -24.74
C GLY A 76 10.57 5.90 -24.77
N ASN A 77 11.23 5.05 -23.96
CA ASN A 77 11.02 3.60 -23.95
C ASN A 77 9.87 3.19 -23.03
N ASN A 78 8.67 3.59 -23.39
CA ASN A 78 7.47 3.28 -22.61
C ASN A 78 7.12 1.77 -22.61
N HIS A 79 7.65 1.00 -23.57
CA HIS A 79 7.48 -0.45 -23.58
C HIS A 79 8.17 -1.09 -22.36
N ASN A 80 9.43 -0.72 -22.10
CA ASN A 80 10.16 -1.22 -20.94
C ASN A 80 9.53 -0.75 -19.62
N LEU A 81 8.97 0.47 -19.54
CA LEU A 81 8.20 0.94 -18.37
C LEU A 81 7.04 -0.02 -18.06
N ILE A 82 6.18 -0.30 -19.04
CA ILE A 82 5.01 -1.18 -18.83
C ILE A 82 5.44 -2.60 -18.48
N LYS A 83 6.50 -3.08 -19.11
CA LYS A 83 7.08 -4.41 -18.86
C LYS A 83 7.65 -4.49 -17.43
N THR A 84 8.36 -3.45 -16.97
CA THR A 84 8.88 -3.35 -15.59
C THR A 84 7.75 -3.41 -14.57
N VAL A 85 6.69 -2.62 -14.74
CA VAL A 85 5.53 -2.63 -13.84
C VAL A 85 4.87 -4.02 -13.79
N ARG A 86 4.73 -4.69 -14.94
CA ARG A 86 4.15 -6.04 -15.00
C ARG A 86 5.01 -7.07 -14.27
N VAL A 87 6.32 -7.06 -14.52
CA VAL A 87 7.25 -8.00 -13.88
C VAL A 87 7.32 -7.75 -12.37
N ALA A 88 7.40 -6.49 -11.96
CA ALA A 88 7.36 -6.11 -10.54
C ALA A 88 6.05 -6.54 -9.88
N ALA A 89 4.90 -6.37 -10.54
CA ALA A 89 3.60 -6.78 -10.01
C ALA A 89 3.48 -8.30 -9.83
N ILE A 90 4.00 -9.08 -10.77
CA ILE A 90 3.99 -10.55 -10.66
C ILE A 90 4.90 -11.00 -9.51
N PHE A 91 6.12 -10.47 -9.45
CA PHE A 91 7.06 -10.77 -8.38
C PHE A 91 6.47 -10.40 -7.00
N ASP A 92 5.98 -9.18 -6.87
CA ASP A 92 5.46 -8.66 -5.62
C ASP A 92 4.18 -9.38 -5.16
N PHE A 93 3.31 -9.79 -6.11
CA PHE A 93 2.16 -10.63 -5.80
C PHE A 93 2.57 -11.99 -5.21
N ILE A 94 3.56 -12.66 -5.82
CA ILE A 94 4.05 -13.95 -5.32
C ILE A 94 4.70 -13.76 -3.95
N TRP A 95 5.53 -12.73 -3.80
CA TRP A 95 6.26 -12.45 -2.57
C TRP A 95 5.31 -12.06 -1.42
N SER A 96 4.38 -11.14 -1.66
CA SER A 96 3.38 -10.74 -0.68
C SER A 96 2.43 -11.88 -0.31
N LEU A 97 2.10 -12.75 -1.26
CA LEU A 97 1.30 -13.95 -1.00
C LEU A 97 2.03 -14.92 -0.07
N ILE A 98 3.33 -15.15 -0.28
CA ILE A 98 4.15 -15.99 0.62
C ILE A 98 4.14 -15.40 2.03
N ILE A 99 4.41 -14.10 2.18
CA ILE A 99 4.40 -13.41 3.47
C ILE A 99 3.01 -13.50 4.13
N ALA A 100 1.95 -13.26 3.36
CA ALA A 100 0.58 -13.33 3.84
C ALA A 100 0.21 -14.74 4.33
N LEU A 101 0.56 -15.78 3.59
CA LEU A 101 0.32 -17.18 3.99
C LEU A 101 1.11 -17.55 5.24
N LEU A 102 2.40 -17.20 5.30
CA LEU A 102 3.22 -17.42 6.48
C LEU A 102 2.61 -16.74 7.71
N MET A 103 2.17 -15.48 7.59
CA MET A 103 1.53 -14.74 8.66
C MET A 103 0.19 -15.35 9.05
N PHE A 104 -0.65 -15.73 8.08
CA PHE A 104 -1.98 -16.29 8.32
C PHE A 104 -1.90 -17.60 9.10
N PHE A 105 -1.04 -18.54 8.66
CA PHE A 105 -0.91 -19.84 9.32
C PHE A 105 -0.18 -19.75 10.66
N ASN A 106 0.77 -18.82 10.81
CA ASN A 106 1.51 -18.64 12.06
C ASN A 106 0.88 -17.56 12.99
N SER A 107 -0.31 -17.04 12.67
CA SER A 107 -0.99 -16.00 13.46
C SER A 107 -1.14 -16.38 14.94
N SER A 108 -1.43 -17.67 15.23
CA SER A 108 -1.54 -18.16 16.61
C SER A 108 -0.19 -18.18 17.33
N ALA A 109 0.87 -18.64 16.66
CA ALA A 109 2.22 -18.66 17.23
C ALA A 109 2.73 -17.23 17.51
N ILE A 110 2.53 -16.31 16.57
CA ILE A 110 2.91 -14.90 16.72
C ILE A 110 2.15 -14.26 17.88
N SER A 111 0.85 -14.56 17.99
CA SER A 111 -0.01 -14.07 19.08
C SER A 111 0.46 -14.54 20.44
N ILE A 112 0.84 -15.83 20.57
CA ILE A 112 1.27 -16.44 21.83
C ILE A 112 2.70 -16.01 22.21
N TYR A 113 3.64 -16.15 21.28
CA TYR A 113 5.07 -16.02 21.60
C TYR A 113 5.60 -14.60 21.45
N ILE A 114 5.08 -13.81 20.51
CA ILE A 114 5.57 -12.45 20.23
C ILE A 114 4.70 -11.40 20.93
N LEU A 115 3.39 -11.39 20.66
CA LEU A 115 2.48 -10.40 21.23
C LEU A 115 2.04 -10.72 22.67
N LYS A 116 2.10 -12.01 23.07
CA LYS A 116 1.65 -12.53 24.36
C LYS A 116 0.18 -12.18 24.65
N ASP A 117 -0.63 -12.05 23.60
CA ASP A 117 -2.07 -11.76 23.70
C ASP A 117 -2.85 -12.52 22.62
N LEU A 118 -3.57 -13.57 23.02
CA LEU A 118 -4.36 -14.43 22.15
C LEU A 118 -5.48 -13.69 21.41
N ARG A 119 -5.89 -12.54 21.91
CA ARG A 119 -6.96 -11.71 21.33
C ARG A 119 -6.56 -11.12 19.98
N SER A 120 -5.28 -11.12 19.63
CA SER A 120 -4.74 -10.57 18.39
C SER A 120 -4.89 -11.51 17.17
N ILE A 121 -5.17 -12.80 17.34
CA ILE A 121 -5.15 -13.82 16.27
C ILE A 121 -6.03 -13.42 15.07
N ALA A 122 -7.28 -13.03 15.33
CA ALA A 122 -8.21 -12.67 14.26
C ALA A 122 -7.75 -11.42 13.50
N SER A 123 -7.23 -10.41 14.21
CA SER A 123 -6.67 -9.19 13.63
C SER A 123 -5.44 -9.47 12.77
N LEU A 124 -4.54 -10.36 13.20
CA LEU A 124 -3.37 -10.77 12.43
C LEU A 124 -3.74 -11.47 11.12
N ARG A 125 -4.81 -12.28 11.13
CA ARG A 125 -5.35 -12.90 9.90
C ARG A 125 -5.91 -11.86 8.93
N MET A 126 -6.59 -10.81 9.43
CA MET A 126 -7.06 -9.71 8.58
C MET A 126 -5.92 -8.92 7.95
N ILE A 127 -4.86 -8.65 8.71
CA ILE A 127 -3.64 -8.00 8.21
C ILE A 127 -3.00 -8.80 7.08
N SER A 128 -2.97 -10.13 7.18
CA SER A 128 -2.40 -11.00 6.13
C SER A 128 -3.03 -10.74 4.76
N ILE A 129 -4.34 -10.52 4.72
CA ILE A 129 -5.06 -10.22 3.48
C ILE A 129 -4.73 -8.81 2.99
N ALA A 130 -4.68 -7.83 3.92
CA ALA A 130 -4.41 -6.44 3.59
C ALA A 130 -3.02 -6.23 2.95
N ILE A 131 -2.02 -7.03 3.36
CA ILE A 131 -0.66 -6.94 2.82
C ILE A 131 -0.61 -7.19 1.31
N ILE A 132 -1.41 -8.11 0.79
CA ILE A 132 -1.46 -8.37 -0.66
C ILE A 132 -1.98 -7.14 -1.40
N PHE A 133 -3.01 -6.49 -0.85
CA PHE A 133 -3.60 -5.31 -1.49
C PHE A 133 -2.67 -4.10 -1.47
N ILE A 134 -2.05 -3.80 -0.33
CA ILE A 134 -1.15 -2.66 -0.22
C ILE A 134 0.11 -2.85 -1.06
N SER A 135 0.62 -4.07 -1.13
CA SER A 135 1.80 -4.42 -1.90
C SER A 135 1.58 -4.12 -3.40
N LEU A 136 0.53 -4.67 -3.99
CA LEU A 136 0.17 -4.41 -5.39
C LEU A 136 -0.18 -2.93 -5.65
N SER A 137 -0.82 -2.26 -4.71
CA SER A 137 -1.09 -0.82 -4.78
C SER A 137 0.20 -0.02 -4.92
N ASN A 138 1.23 -0.38 -4.16
CA ASN A 138 2.52 0.30 -4.18
C ASN A 138 3.26 0.15 -5.53
N VAL A 139 3.16 -1.01 -6.18
CA VAL A 139 3.67 -1.18 -7.55
C VAL A 139 3.01 -0.19 -8.52
N LEU A 140 1.68 -0.06 -8.43
CA LEU A 140 0.92 0.88 -9.28
C LEU A 140 1.23 2.35 -8.93
N LYS A 141 1.44 2.68 -7.65
CA LYS A 141 1.90 4.03 -7.24
C LYS A 141 3.24 4.36 -7.88
N GLY A 142 4.20 3.42 -7.89
CA GLY A 142 5.49 3.57 -8.56
C GLY A 142 5.35 3.90 -10.05
N TYR A 143 4.39 3.28 -10.75
CA TYR A 143 4.07 3.60 -12.14
C TYR A 143 3.60 5.04 -12.34
N PHE A 144 2.69 5.55 -11.50
CA PHE A 144 2.21 6.93 -11.63
C PHE A 144 3.31 7.95 -11.30
N LEU A 145 4.14 7.66 -10.30
CA LEU A 145 5.27 8.51 -9.96
C LEU A 145 6.30 8.58 -11.09
N SER A 146 6.56 7.47 -11.79
CA SER A 146 7.46 7.46 -12.96
C SER A 146 6.98 8.35 -14.10
N LEU A 147 5.66 8.54 -14.23
CA LEU A 147 5.05 9.44 -15.22
C LEU A 147 4.92 10.88 -14.72
N SER A 148 5.47 11.22 -13.54
CA SER A 148 5.26 12.52 -12.89
C SER A 148 3.77 12.87 -12.75
N LYS A 149 2.95 11.88 -12.32
CA LYS A 149 1.52 11.99 -12.05
C LYS A 149 1.22 11.63 -10.60
N ALA A 150 1.96 12.22 -9.67
CA ALA A 150 1.86 11.95 -8.24
C ALA A 150 0.49 12.33 -7.65
N SER A 151 -0.21 13.25 -8.29
CA SER A 151 -1.57 13.66 -7.90
C SER A 151 -2.59 12.51 -7.90
N ILE A 152 -2.44 11.52 -8.80
CA ILE A 152 -3.38 10.39 -8.87
C ILE A 152 -3.30 9.50 -7.62
N PRO A 153 -2.15 8.92 -7.25
CA PRO A 153 -2.05 8.15 -6.02
C PRO A 153 -2.37 8.98 -4.78
N ALA A 154 -1.93 10.24 -4.71
CA ALA A 154 -2.21 11.12 -3.58
C ALA A 154 -3.72 11.30 -3.34
N PHE A 155 -4.50 11.49 -4.40
CA PHE A 155 -5.95 11.59 -4.32
C PHE A 155 -6.60 10.28 -3.89
N ILE A 156 -6.15 9.15 -4.44
CA ILE A 156 -6.66 7.82 -4.10
C ILE A 156 -6.36 7.49 -2.64
N ASP A 157 -5.19 7.87 -2.12
CA ASP A 157 -4.83 7.66 -0.71
C ASP A 157 -5.75 8.45 0.24
N ILE A 158 -6.15 9.66 -0.13
CA ILE A 158 -7.15 10.43 0.64
C ILE A 158 -8.48 9.70 0.65
N PHE A 159 -8.98 9.24 -0.50
CA PHE A 159 -10.23 8.49 -0.59
C PHE A 159 -10.17 7.17 0.18
N GLU A 160 -9.05 6.47 0.14
CA GLU A 160 -8.84 5.27 0.94
C GLU A 160 -9.06 5.55 2.43
N LYS A 161 -8.53 6.67 2.97
CA LYS A 161 -8.75 7.04 4.38
C LYS A 161 -10.22 7.34 4.68
N VAL A 162 -10.91 8.02 3.77
CA VAL A 162 -12.36 8.27 3.90
C VAL A 162 -13.13 6.95 3.93
N VAL A 163 -12.84 6.02 3.02
CA VAL A 163 -13.48 4.69 2.98
C VAL A 163 -13.21 3.94 4.28
N ARG A 164 -11.96 3.91 4.74
CA ARG A 164 -11.56 3.25 5.99
C ARG A 164 -12.33 3.79 7.20
N ILE A 165 -12.37 5.11 7.37
CA ILE A 165 -13.10 5.76 8.47
C ILE A 165 -14.60 5.44 8.36
N SER A 166 -15.19 5.56 7.17
CA SER A 166 -16.60 5.25 6.95
C SER A 166 -16.92 3.80 7.29
N MET A 167 -16.06 2.87 6.90
CA MET A 167 -16.23 1.44 7.21
C MET A 167 -16.13 1.15 8.70
N VAL A 168 -15.21 1.80 9.43
CA VAL A 168 -15.15 1.69 10.89
C VAL A 168 -16.46 2.17 11.50
N LEU A 169 -16.94 3.35 11.13
CA LEU A 169 -18.19 3.89 11.67
C LEU A 169 -19.40 3.01 11.34
N LEU A 170 -19.49 2.50 10.12
CA LEU A 170 -20.56 1.61 9.69
C LEU A 170 -20.55 0.28 10.46
N THR A 171 -19.40 -0.36 10.57
CA THR A 171 -19.28 -1.65 11.26
C THR A 171 -19.63 -1.54 12.74
N PHE A 172 -19.18 -0.48 13.42
CA PHE A 172 -19.54 -0.25 14.83
C PHE A 172 -21.00 0.15 15.05
N ASN A 173 -21.69 0.70 14.05
CA ASN A 173 -23.11 1.03 14.15
C ASN A 173 -24.01 -0.18 13.84
N ILE A 174 -23.60 -1.05 12.90
CA ILE A 174 -24.39 -2.21 12.49
C ILE A 174 -24.17 -3.40 13.42
N ILE A 175 -22.93 -3.66 13.80
CA ILE A 175 -22.55 -4.77 14.65
C ILE A 175 -22.51 -4.25 16.08
N LYS A 176 -23.41 -4.77 16.95
CA LYS A 176 -23.31 -4.55 18.38
C LYS A 176 -22.07 -5.27 18.90
N VAL A 177 -20.95 -4.57 18.91
CA VAL A 177 -19.67 -5.13 19.35
C VAL A 177 -19.72 -5.32 20.85
N VAL A 178 -19.64 -6.57 21.30
CA VAL A 178 -19.73 -6.94 22.71
C VAL A 178 -18.35 -7.09 23.34
N ASP A 179 -17.34 -7.48 22.52
CA ASP A 179 -16.01 -7.82 22.98
C ASP A 179 -14.91 -7.02 22.25
N ILE A 180 -13.83 -6.73 22.98
CA ILE A 180 -12.70 -5.94 22.52
C ILE A 180 -11.95 -6.59 21.33
N PRO A 181 -11.67 -7.91 21.34
CA PRO A 181 -11.00 -8.55 20.21
C PRO A 181 -11.74 -8.39 18.88
N THR A 182 -13.07 -8.54 18.90
CA THR A 182 -13.91 -8.33 17.71
C THR A 182 -13.88 -6.87 17.26
N ALA A 183 -13.92 -5.92 18.21
CA ALA A 183 -13.82 -4.50 17.91
C ALA A 183 -12.52 -4.16 17.16
N VAL A 184 -11.38 -4.63 17.66
CA VAL A 184 -10.08 -4.40 17.03
C VAL A 184 -9.98 -5.11 15.67
N THR A 185 -10.51 -6.33 15.56
CA THR A 185 -10.56 -7.07 14.29
C THR A 185 -11.36 -6.32 13.23
N LEU A 186 -12.49 -5.69 13.60
CA LEU A 186 -13.29 -4.87 12.68
C LEU A 186 -12.51 -3.64 12.17
N VAL A 187 -11.65 -3.05 12.99
CA VAL A 187 -10.79 -1.95 12.55
C VAL A 187 -9.79 -2.43 11.48
N PHE A 188 -9.16 -3.60 11.66
CA PHE A 188 -8.27 -4.18 10.65
C PHE A 188 -9.02 -4.70 9.42
N PHE A 189 -10.26 -5.13 9.56
CA PHE A 189 -11.15 -5.42 8.44
C PHE A 189 -11.45 -4.16 7.61
N ALA A 190 -11.75 -3.04 8.26
CA ALA A 190 -11.94 -1.76 7.57
C ALA A 190 -10.66 -1.28 6.86
N LEU A 191 -9.48 -1.54 7.45
CA LEU A 191 -8.19 -1.31 6.81
C LEU A 191 -8.07 -2.16 5.54
N CYS A 192 -8.39 -3.45 5.60
CA CYS A 192 -8.33 -4.35 4.45
C CYS A 192 -9.24 -3.89 3.30
N ILE A 193 -10.46 -3.44 3.61
CA ILE A 193 -11.39 -2.88 2.61
C ILE A 193 -10.83 -1.58 2.00
N GLY A 194 -10.25 -0.70 2.82
CA GLY A 194 -9.62 0.53 2.34
C GLY A 194 -8.49 0.26 1.35
N GLU A 195 -7.58 -0.65 1.69
CA GLU A 195 -6.47 -1.05 0.81
C GLU A 195 -6.98 -1.73 -0.48
N GLY A 196 -8.00 -2.58 -0.38
CA GLY A 196 -8.66 -3.19 -1.53
C GLY A 196 -9.30 -2.14 -2.46
N PHE A 197 -9.95 -1.12 -1.90
CA PHE A 197 -10.49 0.01 -2.66
C PHE A 197 -9.38 0.81 -3.35
N SER A 198 -8.29 1.10 -2.65
CA SER A 198 -7.12 1.79 -3.20
C SER A 198 -6.55 1.03 -4.40
N LEU A 199 -6.36 -0.29 -4.27
CA LEU A 199 -5.88 -1.15 -5.35
C LEU A 199 -6.81 -1.10 -6.57
N LEU A 200 -8.12 -1.24 -6.36
CA LEU A 200 -9.10 -1.18 -7.45
C LEU A 200 -9.05 0.15 -8.20
N MET A 201 -9.03 1.28 -7.48
CA MET A 201 -8.95 2.60 -8.07
C MET A 201 -7.63 2.79 -8.83
N LEU A 202 -6.49 2.46 -8.23
CA LEU A 202 -5.19 2.53 -8.89
C LEU A 202 -5.16 1.68 -10.16
N PHE A 203 -5.74 0.49 -10.13
CA PHE A 203 -5.80 -0.39 -11.31
C PHE A 203 -6.68 0.17 -12.44
N VAL A 204 -7.83 0.76 -12.11
CA VAL A 204 -8.70 1.42 -13.09
C VAL A 204 -7.95 2.59 -13.74
N PHE A 205 -7.35 3.48 -12.93
CA PHE A 205 -6.57 4.61 -13.45
C PHE A 205 -5.34 4.15 -14.24
N TYR A 206 -4.68 3.06 -13.83
CA TYR A 206 -3.59 2.45 -14.59
C TYR A 206 -4.05 2.02 -15.98
N LYS A 207 -5.17 1.29 -16.10
CA LYS A 207 -5.72 0.88 -17.40
C LYS A 207 -6.04 2.07 -18.31
N ILE A 208 -6.63 3.13 -17.76
CA ILE A 208 -6.97 4.34 -18.49
C ILE A 208 -5.69 5.07 -18.96
N THR A 209 -4.74 5.23 -18.06
CA THR A 209 -3.50 5.97 -18.35
C THR A 209 -2.62 5.20 -19.33
N ARG A 210 -2.52 3.88 -19.18
CA ARG A 210 -1.74 3.02 -20.07
C ARG A 210 -2.20 3.12 -21.53
N LYS A 211 -3.50 3.23 -21.81
CA LYS A 211 -4.04 3.38 -23.17
C LYS A 211 -3.58 4.68 -23.86
N LYS A 212 -3.23 5.71 -23.07
CA LYS A 212 -2.76 7.01 -23.57
C LYS A 212 -1.24 7.09 -23.73
N VAL A 213 -0.51 6.09 -23.26
CA VAL A 213 0.96 6.03 -23.36
C VAL A 213 1.31 5.45 -24.74
N ILE A 214 1.99 6.24 -25.56
CA ILE A 214 2.47 5.83 -26.88
C ILE A 214 3.62 4.85 -26.67
N ILE A 215 3.51 3.66 -27.25
CA ILE A 215 4.54 2.62 -27.19
C ILE A 215 5.27 2.62 -28.53
N ASP A 216 6.57 2.91 -28.46
CA ASP A 216 7.47 2.73 -29.60
C ASP A 216 8.09 1.33 -29.53
N TYR A 217 7.80 0.50 -30.52
CA TYR A 217 8.31 -0.88 -30.63
C TYR A 217 9.67 -0.96 -31.33
N SER A 218 10.18 0.15 -31.86
CA SER A 218 11.51 0.18 -32.51
C SER A 218 12.67 0.20 -31.51
N LEU A 219 12.40 0.58 -30.25
CA LEU A 219 13.40 0.66 -29.20
C LEU A 219 13.74 -0.72 -28.61
N PRO A 220 15.00 -0.94 -28.20
CA PRO A 220 15.43 -2.21 -27.64
C PRO A 220 14.67 -2.53 -26.35
N THR A 221 14.20 -3.77 -26.25
CA THR A 221 13.47 -4.26 -25.08
C THR A 221 14.36 -5.13 -24.22
N GLU A 222 14.45 -4.80 -22.94
CA GLU A 222 15.17 -5.60 -21.95
C GLU A 222 14.41 -6.88 -21.62
N SER A 223 15.11 -7.93 -21.20
CA SER A 223 14.48 -9.18 -20.76
C SER A 223 13.76 -8.99 -19.41
N MET A 224 12.74 -9.83 -19.12
CA MET A 224 12.01 -9.74 -17.84
C MET A 224 12.91 -9.91 -16.60
N PRO A 225 13.86 -10.88 -16.57
CA PRO A 225 14.76 -11.03 -15.43
C PRO A 225 15.69 -9.83 -15.23
N GLN A 226 16.17 -9.21 -16.32
CA GLN A 226 17.00 -8.00 -16.22
C GLN A 226 16.24 -6.83 -15.61
N LEU A 227 15.00 -6.58 -16.04
CA LEU A 227 14.15 -5.53 -15.49
C LEU A 227 13.86 -5.78 -14.01
N LEU A 228 13.55 -7.03 -13.62
CA LEU A 228 13.33 -7.39 -12.23
C LEU A 228 14.58 -7.13 -11.39
N MET A 229 15.74 -7.59 -11.87
CA MET A 229 17.00 -7.41 -11.13
C MET A 229 17.34 -5.94 -10.94
N GLN A 230 17.12 -5.09 -11.94
CA GLN A 230 17.33 -3.64 -11.84
C GLN A 230 16.42 -3.00 -10.78
N VAL A 231 15.16 -3.44 -10.68
CA VAL A 231 14.23 -2.97 -9.66
C VAL A 231 14.67 -3.44 -8.27
N LEU A 232 15.05 -4.72 -8.12
CA LEU A 232 15.44 -5.29 -6.82
C LEU A 232 16.76 -4.71 -6.29
N ILE A 233 17.74 -4.43 -7.16
CA ILE A 233 19.00 -3.75 -6.76
C ILE A 233 18.72 -2.39 -6.10
N ILE A 234 17.68 -1.69 -6.52
CA ILE A 234 17.29 -0.40 -5.93
C ILE A 234 16.37 -0.62 -4.72
N ALA A 235 15.41 -1.55 -4.82
CA ALA A 235 14.41 -1.76 -3.78
C ALA A 235 14.99 -2.32 -2.48
N VAL A 236 15.87 -3.34 -2.56
CA VAL A 236 16.40 -4.02 -1.38
C VAL A 236 17.19 -3.10 -0.44
N PRO A 237 18.17 -2.28 -0.90
CA PRO A 237 18.85 -1.32 -0.03
C PRO A 237 17.90 -0.29 0.59
N LEU A 238 16.89 0.15 -0.16
CA LEU A 238 15.89 1.11 0.36
C LEU A 238 14.98 0.48 1.41
N ALA A 239 14.63 -0.79 1.27
CA ALA A 239 13.85 -1.51 2.27
C ALA A 239 14.62 -1.72 3.59
N LEU A 240 15.96 -1.84 3.53
CA LEU A 240 16.81 -2.02 4.71
C LEU A 240 17.12 -0.71 5.44
N ASN A 241 16.95 0.44 4.78
CA ASN A 241 17.25 1.76 5.34
C ASN A 241 15.99 2.54 5.79
N GLY A 242 14.80 2.00 5.60
CA GLY A 242 13.52 2.61 6.01
C GLY A 242 12.93 1.91 7.22
#